data_404080a6297ff393c673bee9bc2c43ca
#
_entry.id   404080a6297ff393c673bee9bc2c43ca
#
_cell.length_a   1.000
_cell.length_b   1.000
_cell.length_c   1.000
_cell.angle_alpha   90.00
_cell.angle_beta   90.00
_cell.angle_gamma   90.00
#
_symmetry.space_group_name_H-M   'P 1'
#
loop_
_entity.id
_entity.type
_entity.pdbx_description
1 polymer ?
#
loop_
_entity_poly.entity_id
_entity_poly.type
_entity_poly.pdbx_seq_one_letter_code
_entity_poly.pdbx_strand_id
1 'polypeptide(L)'
;MEKSHLKGIYPVSLGWLDSDSGYLDRCLQVIHSGINIFQFRPKYFSFRRRNRYLKFLYLECNKNNVKLVINDHESEINKYDDLGLHVSFKDIDLKNLREKFGKERLIGISCYQSIEIAKQAELFGASYVSFGSMYKTENKKDFTICDHKVIIKAKSILNIPICAIGGINLNNLSE
;
A
#
# COMPACT_ATOMS: atom_id res chain seq x y z
N MET A 1 -11.75 13.39 1.59
CA MET A 1 -10.31 13.04 1.85
C MET A 1 -9.44 13.83 0.88
N GLU A 2 -8.53 14.62 1.36
CA GLU A 2 -7.57 15.31 0.48
C GLU A 2 -6.67 14.28 -0.23
N LYS A 3 -6.71 14.29 -1.56
CA LYS A 3 -5.87 13.42 -2.41
C LYS A 3 -4.36 13.79 -2.35
N SER A 4 -3.99 14.78 -1.54
CA SER A 4 -2.62 15.29 -1.40
C SER A 4 -1.64 14.23 -0.89
N HIS A 5 -2.08 13.31 -0.02
CA HIS A 5 -1.24 12.23 0.52
C HIS A 5 -0.90 11.13 -0.50
N LEU A 6 -1.60 11.08 -1.64
CA LEU A 6 -1.42 10.02 -2.64
C LEU A 6 -0.49 10.45 -3.80
N LYS A 7 0.55 11.24 -3.49
CA LYS A 7 1.56 11.68 -4.45
C LYS A 7 2.96 11.37 -3.93
N GLY A 8 3.88 11.10 -4.85
CA GLY A 8 5.29 10.86 -4.54
C GLY A 8 5.60 9.39 -4.23
N ILE A 9 6.61 9.18 -3.41
CA ILE A 9 7.09 7.85 -3.07
C ILE A 9 6.18 7.22 -2.02
N TYR A 10 5.75 5.98 -2.27
CA TYR A 10 4.94 5.17 -1.36
C TYR A 10 5.72 3.92 -0.90
N PRO A 11 6.52 4.03 0.16
CA PRO A 11 7.30 2.92 0.67
C PRO A 11 6.43 1.84 1.29
N VAL A 12 6.86 0.59 1.08
CA VAL A 12 6.27 -0.59 1.72
C VAL A 12 7.31 -1.22 2.63
N SER A 13 6.97 -1.47 3.89
CA SER A 13 7.88 -2.12 4.82
C SER A 13 8.23 -3.54 4.37
N LEU A 14 9.43 -3.99 4.65
CA LEU A 14 9.81 -5.38 4.43
C LEU A 14 8.94 -6.30 5.28
N GLY A 15 8.55 -7.45 4.74
CA GLY A 15 7.72 -8.41 5.47
C GLY A 15 8.47 -9.19 6.55
N TRP A 16 9.80 -9.07 6.57
CA TRP A 16 10.72 -9.84 7.44
C TRP A 16 11.99 -9.04 7.68
N LEU A 17 12.57 -9.16 8.86
CA LEU A 17 13.94 -8.81 9.21
C LEU A 17 14.36 -9.62 10.42
N ASP A 18 15.66 -9.87 10.55
CA ASP A 18 16.24 -10.76 11.55
C ASP A 18 16.17 -10.21 12.97
N SER A 19 16.05 -8.89 13.15
CA SER A 19 15.93 -8.25 14.46
C SER A 19 14.79 -7.25 14.53
N ASP A 20 14.15 -7.16 15.71
CA ASP A 20 13.07 -6.20 15.97
C ASP A 20 13.55 -4.74 15.90
N SER A 21 14.75 -4.44 16.44
CA SER A 21 15.32 -3.09 16.44
C SER A 21 15.62 -2.61 15.03
N GLY A 22 16.34 -3.39 14.23
CA GLY A 22 16.68 -3.02 12.86
C GLY A 22 15.45 -2.82 11.95
N TYR A 23 14.35 -3.54 12.22
CA TYR A 23 13.12 -3.34 11.47
C TYR A 23 12.48 -1.97 11.76
N LEU A 24 12.31 -1.63 13.03
CA LEU A 24 11.71 -0.36 13.44
C LEU A 24 12.59 0.83 13.02
N ASP A 25 13.90 0.73 13.20
CA ASP A 25 14.85 1.79 12.82
C ASP A 25 14.74 2.14 11.33
N ARG A 26 14.64 1.12 10.45
CA ARG A 26 14.44 1.35 9.01
C ARG A 26 13.08 1.98 8.71
N CYS A 27 12.02 1.53 9.39
CA CYS A 27 10.71 2.15 9.23
C CYS A 27 10.74 3.63 9.65
N LEU A 28 11.40 3.97 10.77
CA LEU A 28 11.56 5.34 11.25
C LEU A 28 12.34 6.21 10.27
N GLN A 29 13.48 5.72 9.76
CA GLN A 29 14.26 6.43 8.74
C GLN A 29 13.40 6.80 7.52
N VAL A 30 12.56 5.86 7.06
CA VAL A 30 11.66 6.10 5.95
C VAL A 30 10.55 7.09 6.32
N ILE A 31 9.91 6.95 7.48
CA ILE A 31 8.86 7.86 7.95
C ILE A 31 9.39 9.29 8.08
N HIS A 32 10.61 9.45 8.58
CA HIS A 32 11.26 10.76 8.78
C HIS A 32 11.87 11.36 7.49
N SER A 33 11.82 10.65 6.35
CA SER A 33 12.37 11.15 5.07
C SER A 33 11.45 12.11 4.30
N GLY A 34 10.33 12.53 4.87
CA GLY A 34 9.41 13.47 4.24
C GLY A 34 8.40 12.84 3.27
N ILE A 35 8.12 11.54 3.42
CA ILE A 35 7.05 10.86 2.66
C ILE A 35 5.66 11.26 3.17
N ASN A 36 4.65 11.08 2.32
CA ASN A 36 3.26 11.37 2.71
C ASN A 36 2.47 10.12 3.12
N ILE A 37 2.92 8.94 2.73
CA ILE A 37 2.22 7.68 2.93
C ILE A 37 3.23 6.54 3.15
N PHE A 38 2.93 5.62 4.06
CA PHE A 38 3.75 4.46 4.38
C PHE A 38 2.89 3.21 4.52
N GLN A 39 3.30 2.09 3.91
CA GLN A 39 2.59 0.82 4.03
C GLN A 39 3.32 -0.13 4.98
N PHE A 40 2.65 -0.51 6.06
CA PHE A 40 3.09 -1.56 6.95
C PHE A 40 2.62 -2.93 6.43
N ARG A 41 3.58 -3.80 6.06
CA ARG A 41 3.32 -5.13 5.49
C ARG A 41 3.89 -6.25 6.37
N PRO A 42 3.21 -6.63 7.47
CA PRO A 42 3.70 -7.60 8.47
C PRO A 42 3.47 -9.06 8.07
N LYS A 43 3.87 -9.47 6.85
CA LYS A 43 3.50 -10.77 6.25
C LYS A 43 3.81 -11.99 7.14
N TYR A 44 4.90 -11.95 7.92
CA TYR A 44 5.35 -13.09 8.74
C TYR A 44 5.33 -12.78 10.23
N PHE A 45 4.65 -11.75 10.66
CA PHE A 45 4.62 -11.36 12.07
C PHE A 45 3.51 -12.10 12.83
N SER A 46 3.82 -12.54 14.04
CA SER A 46 2.79 -13.00 14.96
C SER A 46 1.79 -11.87 15.27
N PHE A 47 0.59 -12.24 15.70
CA PHE A 47 -0.45 -11.27 16.08
C PHE A 47 0.06 -10.25 17.12
N ARG A 48 0.77 -10.71 18.16
CA ARG A 48 1.32 -9.82 19.20
C ARG A 48 2.35 -8.84 18.63
N ARG A 49 3.30 -9.33 17.81
CA ARG A 49 4.32 -8.49 17.17
C ARG A 49 3.70 -7.49 16.23
N ARG A 50 2.75 -7.92 15.37
CA ARG A 50 2.04 -7.04 14.45
C ARG A 50 1.34 -5.91 15.19
N ASN A 51 0.58 -6.21 16.25
CA ASN A 51 -0.13 -5.19 17.04
C ASN A 51 0.80 -4.20 17.72
N ARG A 52 1.90 -4.67 18.32
CA ARG A 52 2.90 -3.80 18.94
C ARG A 52 3.49 -2.82 17.91
N TYR A 53 3.85 -3.32 16.72
CA TYR A 53 4.46 -2.50 15.68
C TYR A 53 3.45 -1.58 15.00
N LEU A 54 2.24 -2.06 14.75
CA LEU A 54 1.17 -1.23 14.21
C LEU A 54 0.91 -0.01 15.11
N LYS A 55 0.79 -0.22 16.43
CA LYS A 55 0.61 0.87 17.40
C LYS A 55 1.77 1.86 17.35
N PHE A 56 3.01 1.37 17.37
CA PHE A 56 4.20 2.20 17.34
C PHE A 56 4.28 3.03 16.04
N LEU A 57 4.14 2.37 14.88
CA LEU A 57 4.21 3.02 13.58
C LEU A 57 3.05 4.00 13.35
N TYR A 58 1.87 3.70 13.87
CA TYR A 58 0.73 4.61 13.80
C TYR A 58 1.03 5.94 14.53
N LEU A 59 1.57 5.87 15.74
CA LEU A 59 1.94 7.06 16.50
C LEU A 59 3.05 7.87 15.80
N GLU A 60 4.07 7.20 15.28
CA GLU A 60 5.17 7.87 14.58
C GLU A 60 4.73 8.47 13.23
N CYS A 61 3.89 7.78 12.48
CA CYS A 61 3.31 8.33 11.25
C CYS A 61 2.49 9.59 11.53
N ASN A 62 1.63 9.58 12.56
CA ASN A 62 0.82 10.75 12.91
C ASN A 62 1.65 11.95 13.34
N LYS A 63 2.72 11.74 14.13
CA LYS A 63 3.65 12.84 14.50
C LYS A 63 4.30 13.51 13.28
N ASN A 64 4.49 12.76 12.19
CA ASN A 64 5.15 13.22 10.97
C ASN A 64 4.19 13.55 9.81
N ASN A 65 2.88 13.56 10.06
CA ASN A 65 1.83 13.75 9.04
C ASN A 65 1.89 12.72 7.89
N VAL A 66 2.36 11.51 8.19
CA VAL A 66 2.43 10.38 7.24
C VAL A 66 1.17 9.54 7.38
N LYS A 67 0.50 9.22 6.27
CA LYS A 67 -0.64 8.30 6.26
C LYS A 67 -0.18 6.86 6.38
N LEU A 68 -0.55 6.18 7.46
CA LEU A 68 -0.27 4.76 7.62
C LEU A 68 -1.32 3.90 6.93
N VAL A 69 -0.86 2.89 6.18
CA VAL A 69 -1.68 1.88 5.52
C VAL A 69 -1.24 0.50 6.00
N ILE A 70 -2.18 -0.36 6.39
CA ILE A 70 -1.86 -1.76 6.69
C ILE A 70 -2.15 -2.67 5.49
N ASN A 71 -1.29 -3.66 5.24
CA ASN A 71 -1.46 -4.61 4.16
C ASN A 71 -2.17 -5.89 4.64
N ASP A 72 -3.23 -6.31 3.96
CA ASP A 72 -3.97 -7.59 4.09
C ASP A 72 -4.61 -7.87 5.47
N HIS A 73 -4.57 -6.95 6.42
CA HIS A 73 -5.11 -7.17 7.77
C HIS A 73 -6.34 -6.31 8.04
N GLU A 74 -7.46 -6.65 7.40
CA GLU A 74 -8.73 -5.94 7.53
C GLU A 74 -9.20 -5.79 8.99
N SER A 75 -9.01 -6.81 9.82
CA SER A 75 -9.40 -6.79 11.23
C SER A 75 -8.69 -5.70 12.07
N GLU A 76 -7.57 -5.19 11.58
CA GLU A 76 -6.81 -4.16 12.28
C GLU A 76 -7.30 -2.73 12.00
N ILE A 77 -8.06 -2.54 10.92
CA ILE A 77 -8.41 -1.20 10.41
C ILE A 77 -9.25 -0.39 11.40
N ASN A 78 -10.09 -1.03 12.18
CA ASN A 78 -10.95 -0.37 13.17
C ASN A 78 -10.20 0.03 14.47
N LYS A 79 -8.93 -0.30 14.59
CA LYS A 79 -8.14 0.11 15.76
C LYS A 79 -7.82 1.60 15.76
N TYR A 80 -7.86 2.23 14.57
CA TYR A 80 -7.53 3.63 14.39
C TYR A 80 -8.40 4.23 13.28
N ASP A 81 -8.98 5.39 13.52
CA ASP A 81 -10.00 6.00 12.64
C ASP A 81 -9.46 6.36 11.26
N ASP A 82 -8.18 6.66 11.15
CA ASP A 82 -7.54 7.09 9.90
C ASP A 82 -6.57 6.07 9.29
N LEU A 83 -6.45 4.86 9.89
CA LEU A 83 -5.64 3.78 9.33
C LEU A 83 -6.17 3.36 7.97
N GLY A 84 -5.30 3.39 6.94
CA GLY A 84 -5.62 2.90 5.61
C GLY A 84 -5.50 1.37 5.49
N LEU A 85 -6.09 0.82 4.44
CA LEU A 85 -6.00 -0.61 4.09
C LEU A 85 -5.50 -0.77 2.65
N HIS A 86 -4.58 -1.71 2.42
CA HIS A 86 -4.20 -2.16 1.09
C HIS A 86 -4.37 -3.66 0.96
N VAL A 87 -5.11 -4.10 -0.05
CA VAL A 87 -5.47 -5.52 -0.24
C VAL A 87 -5.36 -5.95 -1.69
N SER A 88 -5.27 -7.26 -1.89
CA SER A 88 -5.38 -7.85 -3.22
C SER A 88 -6.84 -7.93 -3.66
N PHE A 89 -7.13 -7.60 -4.92
CA PHE A 89 -8.49 -7.72 -5.47
C PHE A 89 -9.04 -9.16 -5.40
N LYS A 90 -8.17 -10.17 -5.50
CA LYS A 90 -8.58 -11.59 -5.48
C LYS A 90 -9.09 -12.04 -4.11
N ASP A 91 -8.70 -11.36 -3.05
CA ASP A 91 -8.92 -11.80 -1.68
C ASP A 91 -10.08 -11.05 -1.00
N ILE A 92 -10.81 -10.19 -1.77
CA ILE A 92 -11.72 -9.25 -1.13
C ILE A 92 -12.96 -8.91 -1.94
N ASP A 93 -14.07 -8.71 -1.21
CA ASP A 93 -15.26 -8.01 -1.68
C ASP A 93 -15.15 -6.52 -1.34
N LEU A 94 -14.69 -5.71 -2.29
CA LEU A 94 -14.49 -4.28 -2.10
C LEU A 94 -15.80 -3.53 -1.80
N LYS A 95 -16.94 -3.99 -2.34
CA LYS A 95 -18.24 -3.40 -2.04
C LYS A 95 -18.56 -3.53 -0.55
N ASN A 96 -18.39 -4.73 -0.01
CA ASN A 96 -18.57 -5.02 1.41
C ASN A 96 -17.60 -4.18 2.27
N LEU A 97 -16.34 -4.02 1.85
CA LEU A 97 -15.40 -3.15 2.57
C LEU A 97 -15.88 -1.70 2.64
N ARG A 98 -16.43 -1.16 1.56
CA ARG A 98 -16.95 0.21 1.55
C ARG A 98 -18.19 0.38 2.40
N GLU A 99 -19.08 -0.59 2.41
CA GLU A 99 -20.24 -0.62 3.31
C GLU A 99 -19.79 -0.64 4.78
N LYS A 100 -18.76 -1.42 5.11
CA LYS A 100 -18.24 -1.61 6.46
C LYS A 100 -17.42 -0.42 6.99
N PHE A 101 -16.57 0.18 6.15
CA PHE A 101 -15.59 1.20 6.58
C PHE A 101 -15.88 2.62 6.08
N GLY A 102 -16.95 2.78 5.31
CA GLY A 102 -17.38 4.08 4.78
C GLY A 102 -16.52 4.59 3.62
N LYS A 103 -16.96 5.71 3.04
CA LYS A 103 -16.35 6.29 1.82
C LYS A 103 -15.01 6.99 2.08
N GLU A 104 -14.78 7.49 3.30
CA GLU A 104 -13.61 8.30 3.65
C GLU A 104 -12.37 7.46 3.99
N ARG A 105 -12.55 6.18 4.30
CA ARG A 105 -11.43 5.28 4.60
C ARG A 105 -10.51 5.13 3.38
N LEU A 106 -9.20 5.29 3.58
CA LEU A 106 -8.21 5.03 2.53
C LEU A 106 -8.13 3.52 2.25
N ILE A 107 -8.59 3.08 1.07
CA ILE A 107 -8.53 1.67 0.64
C ILE A 107 -7.84 1.60 -0.71
N GLY A 108 -6.68 0.96 -0.74
CA GLY A 108 -5.91 0.68 -1.95
C GLY A 108 -6.07 -0.76 -2.42
N ILE A 109 -6.09 -0.98 -3.73
CA ILE A 109 -6.27 -2.30 -4.33
C ILE A 109 -5.10 -2.65 -5.24
N SER A 110 -4.52 -3.84 -5.01
CA SER A 110 -3.53 -4.41 -5.92
C SER A 110 -4.22 -5.05 -7.11
N CYS A 111 -3.96 -4.52 -8.32
CA CYS A 111 -4.57 -4.95 -9.58
C CYS A 111 -3.62 -5.77 -10.45
N TYR A 112 -2.41 -6.09 -9.96
CA TYR A 112 -1.37 -6.80 -10.70
C TYR A 112 -1.04 -6.06 -12.00
N GLN A 113 -1.51 -6.55 -13.16
CA GLN A 113 -1.41 -5.90 -14.47
C GLN A 113 -2.76 -5.80 -15.19
N SER A 114 -3.86 -6.04 -14.47
CA SER A 114 -5.21 -6.05 -15.06
C SER A 114 -5.88 -4.69 -14.94
N ILE A 115 -6.15 -4.10 -16.10
CA ILE A 115 -6.93 -2.86 -16.21
C ILE A 115 -8.40 -3.11 -15.85
N GLU A 116 -8.92 -4.28 -16.16
CA GLU A 116 -10.29 -4.67 -15.86
C GLU A 116 -10.52 -4.71 -14.35
N ILE A 117 -9.57 -5.29 -13.60
CA ILE A 117 -9.59 -5.27 -12.12
C ILE A 117 -9.54 -3.83 -11.61
N ALA A 118 -8.68 -2.99 -12.18
CA ALA A 118 -8.56 -1.60 -11.76
C ALA A 118 -9.83 -0.77 -11.99
N LYS A 119 -10.52 -0.99 -13.13
CA LYS A 119 -11.83 -0.38 -13.40
C LYS A 119 -12.89 -0.82 -12.38
N GLN A 120 -12.94 -2.12 -12.07
CA GLN A 120 -13.85 -2.63 -11.04
C GLN A 120 -13.52 -2.06 -9.66
N ALA A 121 -12.23 -1.98 -9.31
CA ALA A 121 -11.78 -1.36 -8.07
C ALA A 121 -12.23 0.10 -7.97
N GLU A 122 -12.06 0.90 -9.02
CA GLU A 122 -12.56 2.28 -9.08
C GLU A 122 -14.07 2.35 -8.94
N LEU A 123 -14.82 1.52 -9.69
CA LEU A 123 -16.28 1.47 -9.65
C LEU A 123 -16.80 1.16 -8.23
N PHE A 124 -16.15 0.27 -7.52
CA PHE A 124 -16.49 -0.08 -6.13
C PHE A 124 -15.87 0.85 -5.09
N GLY A 125 -15.22 1.94 -5.53
CA GLY A 125 -14.79 3.02 -4.65
C GLY A 125 -13.40 2.85 -4.04
N ALA A 126 -12.47 2.13 -4.68
CA ALA A 126 -11.07 2.15 -4.27
C ALA A 126 -10.53 3.59 -4.23
N SER A 127 -9.71 3.92 -3.25
CA SER A 127 -9.08 5.23 -3.14
C SER A 127 -7.89 5.39 -4.10
N TYR A 128 -7.23 4.29 -4.40
CA TYR A 128 -6.14 4.18 -5.38
C TYR A 128 -5.96 2.72 -5.80
N VAL A 129 -5.27 2.50 -6.90
CA VAL A 129 -4.90 1.17 -7.39
C VAL A 129 -3.39 1.05 -7.53
N SER A 130 -2.86 -0.17 -7.41
CA SER A 130 -1.46 -0.45 -7.68
C SER A 130 -1.28 -1.50 -8.77
N PHE A 131 -0.31 -1.26 -9.66
CA PHE A 131 0.12 -2.17 -10.71
C PHE A 131 1.55 -2.61 -10.48
N GLY A 132 1.85 -3.85 -10.74
CA GLY A 132 3.18 -4.43 -10.61
C GLY A 132 3.17 -5.96 -10.77
N SER A 133 4.33 -6.55 -10.83
CA SER A 133 5.66 -5.98 -10.53
C SER A 133 6.23 -5.26 -11.76
N MET A 134 6.73 -4.01 -11.59
CA MET A 134 7.31 -3.25 -12.71
C MET A 134 8.66 -3.83 -13.16
N TYR A 135 9.45 -4.27 -12.18
CA TYR A 135 10.77 -4.88 -12.41
C TYR A 135 10.91 -6.16 -11.61
N LYS A 136 11.98 -6.92 -11.88
CA LYS A 136 12.35 -8.11 -11.10
C LYS A 136 12.47 -7.77 -9.61
N THR A 137 11.89 -8.61 -8.74
CA THR A 137 11.91 -8.42 -7.29
C THR A 137 12.22 -9.72 -6.57
N GLU A 138 13.01 -9.64 -5.52
CA GLU A 138 13.32 -10.78 -4.63
C GLU A 138 12.19 -11.07 -3.62
N ASN A 139 11.27 -10.11 -3.43
CA ASN A 139 10.20 -10.18 -2.42
C ASN A 139 9.01 -11.09 -2.82
N LYS A 140 8.98 -11.58 -4.06
CA LYS A 140 7.97 -12.51 -4.58
C LYS A 140 8.66 -13.54 -5.47
N LYS A 141 8.44 -14.83 -5.21
CA LYS A 141 8.97 -15.93 -6.07
C LYS A 141 8.22 -16.02 -7.41
N ASP A 142 6.90 -15.83 -7.35
CA ASP A 142 6.01 -15.88 -8.53
C ASP A 142 5.53 -14.46 -8.84
N PHE A 143 6.16 -13.80 -9.79
CA PHE A 143 5.71 -12.51 -10.29
C PHE A 143 5.78 -12.47 -11.82
N THR A 144 4.85 -11.75 -12.39
CA THR A 144 4.87 -11.38 -13.81
C THR A 144 5.22 -9.90 -13.90
N ILE A 145 6.15 -9.55 -14.80
CA ILE A 145 6.50 -8.13 -15.02
C ILE A 145 5.33 -7.47 -15.73
N CYS A 146 4.89 -6.34 -15.16
CA CYS A 146 3.85 -5.48 -15.71
C CYS A 146 4.45 -4.59 -16.82
N ASP A 147 3.92 -4.66 -18.03
CA ASP A 147 4.34 -3.77 -19.12
C ASP A 147 3.99 -2.30 -18.74
N HIS A 148 4.92 -1.38 -18.93
CA HIS A 148 4.73 0.06 -18.69
C HIS A 148 3.55 0.64 -19.48
N LYS A 149 3.21 0.07 -20.64
CA LYS A 149 2.01 0.41 -21.41
C LYS A 149 0.72 0.25 -20.61
N VAL A 150 0.69 -0.67 -19.63
CA VAL A 150 -0.47 -0.85 -18.75
C VAL A 150 -0.69 0.40 -17.90
N ILE A 151 0.38 0.99 -17.35
CA ILE A 151 0.31 2.23 -16.56
C ILE A 151 -0.18 3.39 -17.44
N ILE A 152 0.37 3.54 -18.64
CA ILE A 152 -0.04 4.60 -19.60
C ILE A 152 -1.54 4.47 -19.91
N LYS A 153 -1.98 3.25 -20.25
CA LYS A 153 -3.40 2.97 -20.51
C LYS A 153 -4.27 3.20 -19.27
N ALA A 154 -3.84 2.76 -18.10
CA ALA A 154 -4.57 3.00 -16.85
C ALA A 154 -4.75 4.49 -16.58
N LYS A 155 -3.71 5.31 -16.78
CA LYS A 155 -3.78 6.78 -16.61
C LYS A 155 -4.78 7.46 -17.55
N SER A 156 -5.03 6.91 -18.74
CA SER A 156 -5.99 7.50 -19.68
C SER A 156 -7.45 7.16 -19.38
N ILE A 157 -7.72 6.19 -18.49
CA ILE A 157 -9.08 5.69 -18.26
C ILE A 157 -9.53 5.73 -16.79
N LEU A 158 -8.60 5.78 -15.84
CA LEU A 158 -8.92 5.85 -14.42
C LEU A 158 -8.82 7.29 -13.90
N ASN A 159 -9.74 7.64 -13.00
CA ASN A 159 -9.77 8.95 -12.32
C ASN A 159 -9.16 8.91 -10.91
N ILE A 160 -8.85 7.72 -10.40
CA ILE A 160 -8.19 7.54 -9.10
C ILE A 160 -6.67 7.44 -9.25
N PRO A 161 -5.90 7.75 -8.20
CA PRO A 161 -4.45 7.63 -8.19
C PRO A 161 -3.97 6.22 -8.55
N ILE A 162 -2.88 6.15 -9.30
CA ILE A 162 -2.23 4.92 -9.72
C ILE A 162 -0.84 4.84 -9.09
N CYS A 163 -0.52 3.70 -8.50
CA CYS A 163 0.78 3.40 -7.92
C CYS A 163 1.47 2.30 -8.76
N ALA A 164 2.69 2.56 -9.22
CA ALA A 164 3.57 1.55 -9.78
C ALA A 164 4.40 0.93 -8.66
N ILE A 165 4.52 -0.41 -8.62
CA ILE A 165 5.21 -1.13 -7.54
C ILE A 165 5.99 -2.34 -8.06
N GLY A 166 7.04 -2.71 -7.34
CA GLY A 166 7.81 -3.95 -7.55
C GLY A 166 9.13 -3.72 -8.29
N GLY A 167 10.24 -3.94 -7.58
CA GLY A 167 11.59 -3.84 -8.08
C GLY A 167 12.08 -2.43 -8.42
N ILE A 168 11.30 -1.38 -8.11
CA ILE A 168 11.69 0.02 -8.33
C ILE A 168 12.82 0.40 -7.37
N ASN A 169 13.86 1.02 -7.90
CA ASN A 169 15.03 1.48 -7.17
C ASN A 169 15.65 2.71 -7.88
N LEU A 170 16.74 3.27 -7.31
CA LEU A 170 17.37 4.49 -7.85
C LEU A 170 17.88 4.35 -9.30
N ASN A 171 18.20 3.13 -9.76
CA ASN A 171 18.72 2.93 -11.11
C ASN A 171 17.64 2.89 -12.20
N ASN A 172 16.37 2.67 -11.80
CA ASN A 172 15.24 2.53 -12.75
C ASN A 172 14.07 3.47 -12.45
N LEU A 173 14.20 4.34 -11.44
CA LEU A 173 13.13 5.27 -11.04
C LEU A 173 12.80 6.31 -12.11
N SER A 174 13.73 6.61 -13.02
CA SER A 174 13.57 7.61 -14.09
C SER A 174 12.93 7.07 -15.37
N GLU A 175 12.73 5.76 -15.47
CA GLU A 175 12.08 5.09 -16.61
C GLU A 175 10.56 5.18 -16.50
#